data_a7214ffe5b7a01d8804b864c6b238530
#
_entry.id   a7214ffe5b7a01d8804b864c6b238530
#
_cell.length_a   1.000
_cell.length_b   1.000
_cell.length_c   1.000
_cell.angle_alpha   90.00
_cell.angle_beta   90.00
_cell.angle_gamma   90.00
#
_symmetry.space_group_name_H-M   'P 1'
#
loop_
_entity.id
_entity.type
_entity.pdbx_description
1 polymer ?
#
loop_
_entity_poly.entity_id
_entity_poly.type
_entity_poly.pdbx_seq_one_letter_code
_entity_poly.pdbx_strand_id
1 'polypeptide(L)'
;MSKRILAAVTTAMALILSSSVLNAAEIKLVRFGPLGEERPGIVDAQGQIRDLSAHIDDITPDTLSETSLEEIAQIPMSELPVIPGNPRLGVPVTGTGKIVAIGFNYVNHAAEMAVELPTEPLVFMKATSALTGPFDNVIQPRNGHKLDYESELVIVIGRRAQYISENEVFDYIAGFTVGHDVSERAFQRERGGQFTKGKSADTFAPVGPYLVTPDNIDDVQNLSIWSEVNGEMRQQGTTADMVFGVKEIVSHLSQFMTLYPGDLIFTGTPAGVGDGMVPPSYLKPGDVVRVGIEGLEFQRQTIVAPR
;
A
#
# COMPACT_ATOMS: atom_id res chain seq x y z
N MET A 1 -50.42 69.49 18.47
CA MET A 1 -50.11 68.29 19.28
C MET A 1 -49.62 67.20 18.35
N SER A 2 -48.32 67.05 18.19
CA SER A 2 -47.72 66.11 17.26
C SER A 2 -46.90 65.09 18.03
N LYS A 3 -47.27 63.84 18.00
CA LYS A 3 -46.56 62.74 18.63
C LYS A 3 -45.47 62.21 17.65
N ARG A 4 -44.22 62.39 18.01
CA ARG A 4 -43.09 61.79 17.33
C ARG A 4 -42.94 60.32 17.85
N ILE A 5 -43.06 59.38 16.95
CA ILE A 5 -42.74 57.94 17.21
C ILE A 5 -41.28 57.71 16.89
N LEU A 6 -40.51 57.29 17.90
CA LEU A 6 -39.11 56.97 17.79
C LEU A 6 -39.01 55.47 17.42
N ALA A 7 -38.52 55.17 16.22
CA ALA A 7 -38.30 53.78 15.78
C ALA A 7 -36.88 53.39 16.19
N ALA A 8 -36.77 52.40 17.06
CA ALA A 8 -35.49 51.80 17.42
C ALA A 8 -35.14 50.72 16.37
N VAL A 9 -34.04 50.93 15.64
CA VAL A 9 -33.47 49.93 14.71
C VAL A 9 -32.50 49.10 15.51
N THR A 10 -32.90 47.84 15.74
CA THR A 10 -32.04 46.83 16.37
C THR A 10 -31.24 46.13 15.27
N THR A 11 -29.96 46.45 15.15
CA THR A 11 -29.05 45.80 14.23
C THR A 11 -28.60 44.44 14.83
N ALA A 12 -29.15 43.36 14.34
CA ALA A 12 -28.69 42.00 14.67
C ALA A 12 -27.40 41.74 13.89
N MET A 13 -26.29 41.67 14.58
CA MET A 13 -24.99 41.27 14.04
C MET A 13 -24.95 39.73 14.04
N ALA A 14 -25.17 39.15 12.88
CA ALA A 14 -25.00 37.69 12.69
C ALA A 14 -23.50 37.36 12.72
N LEU A 15 -23.03 36.71 13.78
CA LEU A 15 -21.72 36.05 13.77
C LEU A 15 -21.78 34.89 12.80
N ILE A 16 -21.18 35.04 11.65
CA ILE A 16 -20.86 33.91 10.76
C ILE A 16 -19.66 33.22 11.39
N LEU A 17 -19.92 32.14 12.13
CA LEU A 17 -18.89 31.15 12.48
C LEU A 17 -18.48 30.49 11.15
N SER A 18 -17.39 30.95 10.56
CA SER A 18 -16.68 30.20 9.55
C SER A 18 -16.08 28.98 10.25
N SER A 19 -16.78 27.84 10.15
CA SER A 19 -16.15 26.53 10.38
C SER A 19 -15.04 26.41 9.33
N SER A 20 -13.80 26.69 9.73
CA SER A 20 -12.65 26.21 8.99
C SER A 20 -12.78 24.69 9.00
N VAL A 21 -13.12 24.12 7.84
CA VAL A 21 -12.87 22.71 7.57
C VAL A 21 -11.35 22.60 7.72
N LEU A 22 -10.89 22.07 8.87
CA LEU A 22 -9.52 21.60 8.96
C LEU A 22 -9.44 20.51 7.88
N ASN A 23 -8.70 20.83 6.80
CA ASN A 23 -8.25 19.79 5.89
C ASN A 23 -7.52 18.77 6.76
N ALA A 24 -8.00 17.55 6.82
CA ALA A 24 -7.31 16.47 7.51
C ALA A 24 -5.87 16.47 7.01
N ALA A 25 -4.91 16.58 7.92
CA ALA A 25 -3.51 16.63 7.53
C ALA A 25 -3.18 15.32 6.80
N GLU A 26 -2.51 15.43 5.66
CA GLU A 26 -2.08 14.28 4.88
C GLU A 26 -1.24 13.33 5.77
N ILE A 27 -1.78 12.12 6.08
CA ILE A 27 -1.10 11.16 6.92
C ILE A 27 -0.33 10.18 6.04
N LYS A 28 1.00 10.27 6.10
CA LYS A 28 1.93 9.30 5.53
C LYS A 28 2.75 8.70 6.67
N LEU A 29 2.35 7.54 7.15
CA LEU A 29 3.07 6.83 8.21
C LEU A 29 4.23 6.02 7.63
N VAL A 30 5.32 5.95 8.39
CA VAL A 30 6.56 5.28 8.00
C VAL A 30 7.19 4.59 9.19
N ARG A 31 7.90 3.48 8.96
CA ARG A 31 8.79 2.90 9.97
C ARG A 31 10.23 3.06 9.50
N PHE A 32 11.09 3.64 10.33
CA PHE A 32 12.47 3.99 9.97
C PHE A 32 13.47 3.47 11.02
N GLY A 33 14.66 3.12 10.58
CA GLY A 33 15.74 2.64 11.43
C GLY A 33 16.36 1.33 10.96
N PRO A 34 17.30 0.76 11.74
CA PRO A 34 17.91 -0.54 11.43
C PRO A 34 16.87 -1.65 11.35
N LEU A 35 17.19 -2.70 10.60
CA LEU A 35 16.32 -3.88 10.46
C LEU A 35 16.07 -4.53 11.84
N GLY A 36 14.78 -4.65 12.20
CA GLY A 36 14.35 -5.21 13.49
C GLY A 36 14.38 -4.22 14.66
N GLU A 37 14.80 -2.96 14.41
CA GLU A 37 14.84 -1.87 15.40
C GLU A 37 14.14 -0.61 14.82
N GLU A 38 13.22 -0.82 13.89
CA GLU A 38 12.47 0.28 13.29
C GLU A 38 11.60 0.99 14.33
N ARG A 39 11.41 2.29 14.13
CA ARG A 39 10.57 3.16 14.96
C ARG A 39 9.49 3.82 14.11
N PRO A 40 8.35 4.19 14.72
CA PRO A 40 7.27 4.86 14.03
C PRO A 40 7.64 6.30 13.67
N GLY A 41 7.21 6.74 12.50
CA GLY A 41 7.35 8.12 12.04
C GLY A 41 6.18 8.54 11.16
N ILE A 42 6.11 9.83 10.91
CA ILE A 42 5.18 10.46 9.98
C ILE A 42 5.98 11.38 9.05
N VAL A 43 5.56 11.47 7.80
CA VAL A 43 6.20 12.33 6.79
C VAL A 43 5.48 13.66 6.76
N ASP A 44 6.22 14.77 6.93
CA ASP A 44 5.65 16.11 6.86
C ASP A 44 5.51 16.63 5.41
N ALA A 45 4.88 17.78 5.25
CA ALA A 45 4.65 18.40 3.94
C ALA A 45 5.95 18.77 3.18
N GLN A 46 7.10 18.77 3.84
CA GLN A 46 8.42 18.97 3.24
C GLN A 46 9.11 17.64 2.89
N GLY A 47 8.44 16.51 3.12
CA GLY A 47 8.98 15.17 2.90
C GLY A 47 9.97 14.72 3.98
N GLN A 48 10.02 15.39 5.15
CA GLN A 48 10.89 15.03 6.25
C GLN A 48 10.19 14.02 7.17
N ILE A 49 10.95 13.03 7.62
CA ILE A 49 10.46 12.07 8.60
C ILE A 49 10.49 12.73 9.99
N ARG A 50 9.37 12.67 10.69
CA ARG A 50 9.18 13.09 12.07
C ARG A 50 9.00 11.88 12.96
N ASP A 51 9.68 11.88 14.11
CA ASP A 51 9.66 10.75 15.07
C ASP A 51 8.37 10.74 15.88
N LEU A 52 7.60 9.66 15.81
CA LEU A 52 6.38 9.44 16.60
C LEU A 52 6.59 8.63 17.88
N SER A 53 7.82 8.19 18.18
CA SER A 53 8.11 7.27 19.29
C SER A 53 7.75 7.80 20.69
N ALA A 54 7.54 9.12 20.84
CA ALA A 54 7.05 9.71 22.09
C ALA A 54 5.51 9.57 22.25
N HIS A 55 4.78 9.19 21.22
CA HIS A 55 3.32 9.13 21.17
C HIS A 55 2.77 7.73 20.97
N ILE A 56 3.46 6.90 20.17
CA ILE A 56 3.10 5.50 19.92
C ILE A 56 4.36 4.63 19.96
N ASP A 57 4.22 3.40 20.44
CA ASP A 57 5.34 2.45 20.51
C ASP A 57 5.79 2.01 19.11
N ASP A 58 4.82 1.67 18.22
CA ASP A 58 5.07 1.31 16.81
C ASP A 58 3.76 1.39 15.99
N ILE A 59 3.86 1.24 14.66
CA ILE A 59 2.69 1.14 13.76
C ILE A 59 2.29 -0.34 13.70
N THR A 60 1.40 -0.71 14.62
CA THR A 60 0.92 -2.07 14.86
C THR A 60 -0.56 -2.20 14.48
N PRO A 61 -1.15 -3.41 14.45
CA PRO A 61 -2.59 -3.58 14.30
C PRO A 61 -3.45 -2.71 15.24
N ASP A 62 -2.99 -2.45 16.46
CA ASP A 62 -3.72 -1.64 17.45
C ASP A 62 -3.72 -0.14 17.11
N THR A 63 -2.73 0.34 16.37
CA THR A 63 -2.60 1.75 15.96
C THR A 63 -3.24 2.06 14.59
N LEU A 64 -3.83 1.06 13.94
CA LEU A 64 -4.44 1.20 12.62
C LEU A 64 -5.94 1.49 12.65
N SER A 65 -6.56 1.63 13.83
CA SER A 65 -7.97 2.02 13.92
C SER A 65 -8.17 3.46 13.46
N GLU A 66 -9.34 3.78 12.92
CA GLU A 66 -9.72 5.14 12.52
C GLU A 66 -9.43 6.15 13.64
N THR A 67 -9.89 5.85 14.87
CA THR A 67 -9.65 6.72 16.03
C THR A 67 -8.16 6.94 16.31
N SER A 68 -7.34 5.89 16.24
CA SER A 68 -5.89 6.03 16.49
C SER A 68 -5.21 6.84 15.38
N LEU A 69 -5.63 6.67 14.14
CA LEU A 69 -5.11 7.45 13.00
C LEU A 69 -5.53 8.94 13.11
N GLU A 70 -6.78 9.21 13.54
CA GLU A 70 -7.24 10.57 13.84
C GLU A 70 -6.44 11.22 14.98
N GLU A 71 -6.16 10.49 16.06
CA GLU A 71 -5.33 10.96 17.16
C GLU A 71 -3.91 11.31 16.69
N ILE A 72 -3.29 10.46 15.86
CA ILE A 72 -1.98 10.72 15.25
C ILE A 72 -2.03 11.97 14.36
N ALA A 73 -3.09 12.15 13.56
CA ALA A 73 -3.28 13.32 12.69
C ALA A 73 -3.36 14.65 13.45
N GLN A 74 -3.79 14.61 14.70
CA GLN A 74 -3.92 15.81 15.55
C GLN A 74 -2.60 16.21 16.23
N ILE A 75 -1.56 15.38 16.19
CA ILE A 75 -0.26 15.71 16.78
C ILE A 75 0.38 16.86 15.97
N PRO A 76 0.70 18.00 16.61
CA PRO A 76 1.33 19.11 15.90
C PRO A 76 2.69 18.69 15.33
N MET A 77 2.87 18.75 14.01
CA MET A 77 4.14 18.39 13.34
C MET A 77 5.34 19.15 13.89
N SER A 78 5.14 20.37 14.41
CA SER A 78 6.19 21.19 15.03
C SER A 78 6.73 20.62 16.35
N GLU A 79 5.98 19.75 17.02
CA GLU A 79 6.37 19.11 18.28
C GLU A 79 7.15 17.82 18.05
N LEU A 80 7.09 17.27 16.83
CA LEU A 80 7.77 16.02 16.49
C LEU A 80 9.21 16.27 16.04
N PRO A 81 10.20 15.58 16.62
CA PRO A 81 11.61 15.69 16.21
C PRO A 81 11.81 15.29 14.74
N VAL A 82 12.55 16.11 14.00
CA VAL A 82 12.97 15.74 12.63
C VAL A 82 14.05 14.68 12.69
N ILE A 83 13.92 13.63 11.89
CA ILE A 83 14.95 12.61 11.72
C ILE A 83 15.92 13.08 10.63
N PRO A 84 17.20 13.30 10.94
CA PRO A 84 18.16 13.78 9.96
C PRO A 84 18.56 12.69 8.97
N GLY A 85 18.90 13.11 7.75
CA GLY A 85 19.42 12.23 6.70
C GLY A 85 18.35 11.36 6.05
N ASN A 86 18.79 10.25 5.48
CA ASN A 86 17.92 9.26 4.81
C ASN A 86 18.06 7.92 5.57
N PRO A 87 17.33 7.71 6.66
CA PRO A 87 17.36 6.44 7.37
C PRO A 87 16.82 5.32 6.48
N ARG A 88 17.23 4.06 6.78
CA ARG A 88 16.56 2.90 6.19
C ARG A 88 15.07 2.94 6.56
N LEU A 89 14.20 2.60 5.61
CA LEU A 89 12.77 2.42 5.84
C LEU A 89 12.44 0.93 5.91
N GLY A 90 11.65 0.56 6.90
CA GLY A 90 11.08 -0.77 7.04
C GLY A 90 9.70 -0.86 6.36
N VAL A 91 9.07 -2.02 6.48
CA VAL A 91 7.64 -2.18 6.16
C VAL A 91 6.86 -1.20 7.03
N PRO A 92 5.93 -0.39 6.46
CA PRO A 92 5.28 0.70 7.21
C PRO A 92 4.33 0.23 8.33
N VAL A 93 4.01 -1.07 8.36
CA VAL A 93 3.17 -1.71 9.38
C VAL A 93 3.87 -2.96 9.89
N THR A 94 3.90 -3.18 11.20
CA THR A 94 4.38 -4.42 11.81
C THR A 94 3.24 -5.28 12.35
N GLY A 95 3.51 -6.53 12.71
CA GLY A 95 2.50 -7.45 13.24
C GLY A 95 1.51 -7.98 12.20
N THR A 96 1.85 -7.93 10.91
CA THR A 96 1.05 -8.50 9.81
C THR A 96 0.73 -9.97 10.06
N GLY A 97 -0.56 -10.30 10.14
CA GLY A 97 -1.03 -11.66 10.37
C GLY A 97 -0.96 -12.53 9.10
N LYS A 98 -1.36 -11.96 7.96
CA LYS A 98 -1.31 -12.62 6.65
C LYS A 98 -1.14 -11.63 5.51
N ILE A 99 -0.64 -12.16 4.39
CA ILE A 99 -0.55 -11.46 3.11
C ILE A 99 -1.41 -12.25 2.13
N VAL A 100 -2.49 -11.63 1.67
CA VAL A 100 -3.39 -12.15 0.64
C VAL A 100 -3.04 -11.47 -0.67
N ALA A 101 -3.11 -12.18 -1.78
CA ALA A 101 -2.83 -11.62 -3.10
C ALA A 101 -3.86 -12.09 -4.13
N ILE A 102 -4.11 -11.24 -5.14
CA ILE A 102 -5.09 -11.46 -6.20
C ILE A 102 -4.37 -11.65 -7.53
N GLY A 103 -4.54 -12.83 -8.14
CA GLY A 103 -3.95 -13.15 -9.44
C GLY A 103 -4.80 -12.68 -10.62
N PHE A 104 -4.14 -12.29 -11.72
CA PHE A 104 -4.76 -11.92 -13.00
C PHE A 104 -5.83 -10.83 -12.89
N ASN A 105 -5.64 -9.88 -11.99
CA ASN A 105 -6.62 -8.84 -11.69
C ASN A 105 -6.56 -7.61 -12.61
N TYR A 106 -5.77 -7.64 -13.67
CA TYR A 106 -5.74 -6.58 -14.69
C TYR A 106 -6.04 -7.15 -16.06
N VAL A 107 -6.95 -6.50 -16.79
CA VAL A 107 -7.43 -6.96 -18.10
C VAL A 107 -6.28 -7.19 -19.09
N ASN A 108 -5.33 -6.24 -19.15
CA ASN A 108 -4.19 -6.31 -20.04
C ASN A 108 -3.17 -7.38 -19.60
N HIS A 109 -3.00 -7.62 -18.30
CA HIS A 109 -2.12 -8.69 -17.79
C HIS A 109 -2.70 -10.09 -18.07
N ALA A 110 -3.99 -10.30 -17.90
CA ALA A 110 -4.63 -11.56 -18.26
C ALA A 110 -4.48 -11.85 -19.77
N ALA A 111 -4.65 -10.83 -20.62
CA ALA A 111 -4.45 -10.92 -22.07
C ALA A 111 -2.98 -11.24 -22.43
N GLU A 112 -2.00 -10.57 -21.81
CA GLU A 112 -0.56 -10.81 -21.98
C GLU A 112 -0.20 -12.28 -21.68
N MET A 113 -0.80 -12.83 -20.63
CA MET A 113 -0.56 -14.20 -20.19
C MET A 113 -1.43 -15.24 -20.89
N ALA A 114 -2.26 -14.83 -21.84
CA ALA A 114 -3.22 -15.69 -22.57
C ALA A 114 -4.15 -16.48 -21.62
N VAL A 115 -4.58 -15.83 -20.52
CA VAL A 115 -5.50 -16.37 -19.53
C VAL A 115 -6.86 -15.71 -19.71
N GLU A 116 -7.93 -16.49 -19.62
CA GLU A 116 -9.30 -15.94 -19.58
C GLU A 116 -9.47 -15.10 -18.31
N LEU A 117 -10.25 -14.03 -18.41
CA LEU A 117 -10.54 -13.17 -17.24
C LEU A 117 -11.24 -14.01 -16.17
N PRO A 118 -10.76 -13.96 -14.93
CA PRO A 118 -11.41 -14.67 -13.84
C PRO A 118 -12.82 -14.12 -13.59
N THR A 119 -13.75 -14.98 -13.21
CA THR A 119 -15.13 -14.60 -12.88
C THR A 119 -15.32 -14.21 -11.40
N GLU A 120 -14.29 -14.46 -10.59
CA GLU A 120 -14.15 -14.04 -9.19
C GLU A 120 -12.67 -13.86 -8.86
N PRO A 121 -12.30 -13.09 -7.82
CA PRO A 121 -10.90 -12.88 -7.45
C PRO A 121 -10.14 -14.19 -7.22
N LEU A 122 -9.07 -14.42 -7.99
CA LEU A 122 -8.19 -15.58 -7.84
C LEU A 122 -7.25 -15.34 -6.65
N VAL A 123 -7.56 -15.96 -5.52
CA VAL A 123 -6.89 -15.70 -4.23
C VAL A 123 -5.70 -16.65 -4.02
N PHE A 124 -4.57 -16.10 -3.61
CA PHE A 124 -3.43 -16.86 -3.10
C PHE A 124 -2.78 -16.13 -1.91
N MET A 125 -1.81 -16.80 -1.26
CA MET A 125 -1.15 -16.26 -0.07
C MET A 125 0.34 -16.11 -0.32
N LYS A 126 0.93 -15.08 0.31
CA LYS A 126 2.37 -14.97 0.52
C LYS A 126 2.67 -15.21 1.99
N ALA A 127 3.80 -15.85 2.30
CA ALA A 127 4.25 -16.01 3.68
C ALA A 127 4.63 -14.64 4.27
N THR A 128 4.31 -14.40 5.54
CA THR A 128 4.70 -13.15 6.22
C THR A 128 6.23 -13.00 6.36
N SER A 129 6.98 -14.11 6.35
CA SER A 129 8.45 -14.10 6.27
C SER A 129 9.02 -13.51 4.96
N ALA A 130 8.18 -13.33 3.94
CA ALA A 130 8.58 -12.69 2.70
C ALA A 130 8.65 -11.16 2.80
N LEU A 131 8.08 -10.55 3.86
CA LEU A 131 8.08 -9.10 4.06
C LEU A 131 9.49 -8.55 4.16
N THR A 132 9.72 -7.42 3.48
CA THR A 132 10.94 -6.64 3.58
C THR A 132 10.67 -5.17 3.29
N GLY A 133 11.59 -4.28 3.67
CA GLY A 133 11.44 -2.84 3.46
C GLY A 133 11.52 -2.46 1.97
N PRO A 134 11.00 -1.28 1.61
CA PRO A 134 10.85 -0.82 0.23
C PRO A 134 12.18 -0.59 -0.51
N PHE A 135 13.28 -0.47 0.22
CA PHE A 135 14.62 -0.23 -0.33
C PHE A 135 15.63 -1.31 0.05
N ASP A 136 15.17 -2.41 0.64
CA ASP A 136 15.99 -3.57 0.93
C ASP A 136 16.24 -4.40 -0.33
N ASN A 137 17.30 -5.22 -0.33
CA ASN A 137 17.60 -6.08 -1.46
C ASN A 137 16.62 -7.25 -1.55
N VAL A 138 16.31 -7.67 -2.77
CA VAL A 138 15.59 -8.91 -3.05
C VAL A 138 16.61 -10.02 -3.28
N ILE A 139 16.47 -11.12 -2.54
CA ILE A 139 17.38 -12.27 -2.61
C ILE A 139 16.82 -13.29 -3.59
N GLN A 140 17.57 -13.61 -4.64
CA GLN A 140 17.21 -14.72 -5.51
C GLN A 140 17.21 -16.04 -4.72
N PRO A 141 16.15 -16.85 -4.74
CA PRO A 141 16.13 -18.10 -3.98
C PRO A 141 17.06 -19.13 -4.61
N ARG A 142 17.59 -20.07 -3.79
CA ARG A 142 18.39 -21.19 -4.30
C ARG A 142 17.58 -21.99 -5.33
N ASN A 143 18.19 -22.32 -6.46
CA ASN A 143 17.57 -22.98 -7.61
C ASN A 143 16.47 -22.16 -8.30
N GLY A 144 16.30 -20.87 -7.97
CA GLY A 144 15.47 -19.93 -8.72
C GLY A 144 16.20 -19.49 -10.00
N HIS A 145 15.49 -19.39 -11.10
CA HIS A 145 16.05 -18.96 -12.40
C HIS A 145 15.04 -18.23 -13.29
N LYS A 146 13.83 -18.00 -12.78
CA LYS A 146 12.75 -17.27 -13.46
C LYS A 146 12.20 -16.17 -12.54
N LEU A 147 13.11 -15.39 -11.93
CA LEU A 147 12.74 -14.31 -11.01
C LEU A 147 12.08 -13.17 -11.79
N ASP A 148 10.93 -12.70 -11.30
CA ASP A 148 10.10 -11.72 -11.99
C ASP A 148 9.60 -10.64 -11.02
N TYR A 149 9.12 -9.54 -11.57
CA TYR A 149 8.67 -8.35 -10.88
C TYR A 149 7.19 -8.06 -11.15
N GLU A 150 6.49 -7.54 -10.15
CA GLU A 150 5.09 -7.12 -10.24
C GLU A 150 4.86 -5.91 -9.34
N SER A 151 4.56 -4.74 -9.94
CA SER A 151 4.12 -3.55 -9.20
C SER A 151 2.67 -3.70 -8.80
N GLU A 152 2.34 -3.51 -7.53
CA GLU A 152 0.98 -3.72 -7.01
C GLU A 152 0.56 -2.65 -6.02
N LEU A 153 -0.72 -2.25 -6.07
CA LEU A 153 -1.37 -1.55 -4.98
C LEU A 153 -1.56 -2.54 -3.82
N VAL A 154 -1.22 -2.11 -2.60
CA VAL A 154 -1.44 -2.90 -1.39
C VAL A 154 -2.42 -2.18 -0.49
N ILE A 155 -3.47 -2.90 -0.10
CA ILE A 155 -4.46 -2.46 0.89
C ILE A 155 -3.97 -2.91 2.27
N VAL A 156 -4.01 -2.02 3.25
CA VAL A 156 -3.73 -2.33 4.66
C VAL A 156 -5.05 -2.30 5.42
N ILE A 157 -5.42 -3.42 6.02
CA ILE A 157 -6.65 -3.54 6.81
C ILE A 157 -6.46 -2.81 8.15
N GLY A 158 -7.42 -1.97 8.51
CA GLY A 158 -7.44 -1.18 9.75
C GLY A 158 -8.40 -1.69 10.81
N ARG A 159 -9.41 -2.45 10.40
CA ARG A 159 -10.46 -2.96 11.29
C ARG A 159 -10.80 -4.40 10.94
N ARG A 160 -11.15 -5.22 11.95
CA ARG A 160 -11.58 -6.61 11.75
C ARG A 160 -12.78 -6.66 10.81
N ALA A 161 -12.64 -7.27 9.64
CA ALA A 161 -13.66 -7.42 8.61
C ALA A 161 -14.05 -8.90 8.42
N GLN A 162 -15.34 -9.18 8.45
CA GLN A 162 -15.91 -10.49 8.16
C GLN A 162 -17.33 -10.30 7.66
N TYR A 163 -17.65 -10.86 6.49
CA TYR A 163 -18.97 -10.76 5.83
C TYR A 163 -19.44 -9.32 5.58
N ILE A 164 -18.50 -8.42 5.25
CA ILE A 164 -18.81 -7.01 4.96
C ILE A 164 -19.29 -6.82 3.51
N SER A 165 -20.15 -5.84 3.30
CA SER A 165 -20.60 -5.42 1.96
C SER A 165 -19.58 -4.45 1.33
N GLU A 166 -19.61 -4.31 0.00
CA GLU A 166 -18.73 -3.38 -0.73
C GLU A 166 -18.89 -1.91 -0.27
N ASN A 167 -20.10 -1.52 0.16
CA ASN A 167 -20.37 -0.15 0.60
C ASN A 167 -19.67 0.20 1.93
N GLU A 168 -19.33 -0.81 2.73
CA GLU A 168 -18.69 -0.64 4.03
C GLU A 168 -17.16 -0.72 3.98
N VAL A 169 -16.57 -1.14 2.84
CA VAL A 169 -15.17 -1.53 2.75
C VAL A 169 -14.20 -0.46 3.24
N PHE A 170 -14.43 0.82 2.89
CA PHE A 170 -13.52 1.88 3.29
C PHE A 170 -13.47 2.12 4.81
N ASP A 171 -14.52 1.74 5.55
CA ASP A 171 -14.55 1.80 7.04
C ASP A 171 -13.61 0.75 7.68
N TYR A 172 -13.06 -0.17 6.87
CA TYR A 172 -12.18 -1.25 7.32
C TYR A 172 -10.74 -1.12 6.82
N ILE A 173 -10.44 -0.11 6.01
CA ILE A 173 -9.11 0.13 5.42
C ILE A 173 -8.37 1.20 6.22
N ALA A 174 -7.16 0.88 6.74
CA ALA A 174 -6.27 1.85 7.36
C ALA A 174 -5.59 2.75 6.33
N GLY A 175 -5.30 2.21 5.15
CA GLY A 175 -4.64 2.94 4.08
C GLY A 175 -4.10 2.05 2.98
N PHE A 176 -3.30 2.66 2.12
CA PHE A 176 -2.71 2.04 0.94
C PHE A 176 -1.20 2.25 0.92
N THR A 177 -0.51 1.36 0.23
CA THR A 177 0.93 1.44 0.04
C THR A 177 1.33 0.76 -1.27
N VAL A 178 2.60 0.91 -1.67
CA VAL A 178 3.15 0.19 -2.82
C VAL A 178 3.62 -1.19 -2.37
N GLY A 179 3.36 -2.22 -3.17
CA GLY A 179 3.89 -3.55 -3.03
C GLY A 179 4.69 -3.99 -4.26
N HIS A 180 5.66 -4.87 -4.05
CA HIS A 180 6.36 -5.56 -5.12
C HIS A 180 6.13 -7.06 -4.92
N ASP A 181 5.20 -7.66 -5.72
CA ASP A 181 4.91 -9.09 -5.64
C ASP A 181 5.96 -9.91 -6.38
N VAL A 182 7.18 -9.94 -5.82
CA VAL A 182 8.31 -10.68 -6.40
C VAL A 182 7.94 -12.15 -6.56
N SER A 183 8.25 -12.70 -7.72
CA SER A 183 7.81 -14.02 -8.15
C SER A 183 8.97 -14.85 -8.68
N GLU A 184 9.06 -16.12 -8.29
CA GLU A 184 9.90 -17.10 -8.97
C GLU A 184 8.98 -18.02 -9.80
N ARG A 185 8.88 -17.76 -11.09
CA ARG A 185 7.89 -18.39 -11.99
C ARG A 185 8.06 -19.88 -12.11
N ALA A 186 9.29 -20.41 -12.05
CA ALA A 186 9.51 -21.86 -12.04
C ALA A 186 8.94 -22.51 -10.79
N PHE A 187 9.07 -21.87 -9.61
CA PHE A 187 8.46 -22.40 -8.39
C PHE A 187 6.95 -22.31 -8.41
N GLN A 188 6.42 -21.22 -8.97
CA GLN A 188 4.99 -20.99 -9.10
C GLN A 188 4.29 -22.01 -9.98
N ARG A 189 4.86 -22.34 -11.15
CA ARG A 189 4.17 -23.12 -12.19
C ARG A 189 4.69 -24.55 -12.36
N GLU A 190 5.99 -24.76 -12.21
CA GLU A 190 6.64 -26.06 -12.53
C GLU A 190 6.70 -26.99 -11.30
N ARG A 191 6.19 -26.54 -10.15
CA ARG A 191 6.22 -27.27 -8.87
C ARG A 191 4.82 -27.60 -8.35
N GLY A 192 3.92 -28.12 -9.20
CA GLY A 192 2.56 -28.53 -8.86
C GLY A 192 1.53 -27.40 -8.88
N GLY A 193 1.83 -26.24 -9.53
CA GLY A 193 0.86 -25.19 -9.83
C GLY A 193 0.33 -24.38 -8.66
N GLN A 194 0.90 -24.53 -7.45
CA GLN A 194 0.50 -23.73 -6.28
C GLN A 194 1.34 -22.47 -6.19
N PHE A 195 0.70 -21.31 -6.32
CA PHE A 195 1.35 -19.99 -6.44
C PHE A 195 2.24 -19.64 -5.24
N THR A 196 1.79 -19.94 -4.02
CA THR A 196 2.48 -19.61 -2.77
C THR A 196 3.98 -19.97 -2.79
N LYS A 197 4.36 -21.11 -3.39
CA LYS A 197 5.78 -21.52 -3.48
C LYS A 197 6.65 -20.56 -4.30
N GLY A 198 6.09 -19.95 -5.32
CA GLY A 198 6.77 -18.98 -6.17
C GLY A 198 6.72 -17.54 -5.63
N LYS A 199 5.92 -17.29 -4.60
CA LYS A 199 5.58 -15.97 -4.10
C LYS A 199 6.06 -15.71 -2.66
N SER A 200 6.67 -16.69 -1.98
CA SER A 200 6.90 -16.65 -0.54
C SER A 200 8.36 -16.85 -0.09
N ALA A 201 9.33 -16.78 -1.00
CA ALA A 201 10.72 -16.75 -0.57
C ALA A 201 11.00 -15.47 0.25
N ASP A 202 12.00 -15.54 1.13
CA ASP A 202 12.42 -14.38 1.91
C ASP A 202 12.67 -13.17 0.99
N THR A 203 12.23 -12.00 1.40
CA THR A 203 12.30 -10.72 0.65
C THR A 203 11.39 -10.61 -0.59
N PHE A 204 10.44 -11.53 -0.78
CA PHE A 204 9.55 -11.53 -1.95
C PHE A 204 8.32 -10.62 -1.80
N ALA A 205 8.18 -9.93 -0.67
CA ALA A 205 7.13 -8.94 -0.43
C ALA A 205 7.72 -7.63 0.09
N PRO A 206 8.49 -6.87 -0.73
CA PRO A 206 8.80 -5.49 -0.41
C PRO A 206 7.52 -4.66 -0.31
N VAL A 207 7.31 -3.94 0.81
CA VAL A 207 6.13 -3.11 1.07
C VAL A 207 6.54 -1.74 1.62
N GLY A 208 5.91 -0.68 1.15
CA GLY A 208 6.19 0.69 1.53
C GLY A 208 6.39 1.60 0.31
N PRO A 209 6.95 2.81 0.45
CA PRO A 209 7.63 3.31 1.66
C PRO A 209 6.70 3.79 2.78
N TYR A 210 5.48 4.23 2.45
CA TYR A 210 4.56 4.84 3.39
C TYR A 210 3.23 4.09 3.43
N LEU A 211 2.55 4.13 4.57
CA LEU A 211 1.12 3.91 4.67
C LEU A 211 0.43 5.26 4.50
N VAL A 212 -0.37 5.41 3.44
CA VAL A 212 -1.15 6.61 3.12
C VAL A 212 -2.62 6.33 3.42
N THR A 213 -3.24 7.15 4.28
CA THR A 213 -4.66 6.97 4.64
C THR A 213 -5.60 7.28 3.48
N PRO A 214 -6.82 6.69 3.42
CA PRO A 214 -7.73 6.83 2.29
C PRO A 214 -8.08 8.28 1.95
N ASP A 215 -8.25 9.15 2.95
CA ASP A 215 -8.62 10.56 2.79
C ASP A 215 -7.58 11.39 2.02
N ASN A 216 -6.37 10.84 1.85
CA ASN A 216 -5.26 11.47 1.13
C ASN A 216 -5.10 10.98 -0.31
N ILE A 217 -6.06 10.21 -0.81
CA ILE A 217 -6.07 9.66 -2.16
C ILE A 217 -7.39 10.02 -2.82
N ASP A 218 -7.36 10.84 -3.85
CA ASP A 218 -8.57 11.33 -4.53
C ASP A 218 -9.43 10.19 -5.08
N ASP A 219 -8.81 9.24 -5.79
CA ASP A 219 -9.47 8.05 -6.32
C ASP A 219 -8.46 6.89 -6.42
N VAL A 220 -8.50 5.99 -5.46
CA VAL A 220 -7.63 4.81 -5.44
C VAL A 220 -7.82 3.89 -6.65
N GLN A 221 -8.98 4.00 -7.32
CA GLN A 221 -9.31 3.20 -8.50
C GLN A 221 -8.87 3.86 -9.82
N ASN A 222 -8.12 4.98 -9.74
CA ASN A 222 -7.61 5.68 -10.93
C ASN A 222 -6.18 6.23 -10.73
N LEU A 223 -5.29 5.43 -10.15
CA LEU A 223 -3.88 5.77 -9.92
C LEU A 223 -3.00 5.17 -11.01
N SER A 224 -2.00 5.94 -11.47
CA SER A 224 -0.95 5.41 -12.34
C SER A 224 -0.08 4.42 -11.55
N ILE A 225 0.22 3.25 -12.16
CA ILE A 225 1.06 2.20 -11.60
C ILE A 225 2.12 1.79 -12.62
N TRP A 226 3.37 1.62 -12.16
CA TRP A 226 4.49 1.39 -13.07
C TRP A 226 5.61 0.55 -12.44
N SER A 227 6.45 -0.03 -13.31
CA SER A 227 7.74 -0.61 -12.92
C SER A 227 8.83 -0.32 -13.95
N GLU A 228 10.08 -0.26 -13.47
CA GLU A 228 11.30 -0.13 -14.26
C GLU A 228 12.29 -1.23 -13.86
N VAL A 229 13.03 -1.74 -14.84
CA VAL A 229 14.18 -2.63 -14.61
C VAL A 229 15.41 -2.00 -15.27
N ASN A 230 16.44 -1.71 -14.48
CA ASN A 230 17.68 -1.06 -14.92
C ASN A 230 17.45 0.28 -15.65
N GLY A 231 16.40 1.02 -15.23
CA GLY A 231 16.01 2.31 -15.82
C GLY A 231 15.16 2.20 -17.09
N GLU A 232 14.81 0.99 -17.52
CA GLU A 232 13.87 0.78 -18.63
C GLU A 232 12.46 0.53 -18.09
N MET A 233 11.48 1.29 -18.57
CA MET A 233 10.07 1.10 -18.26
C MET A 233 9.60 -0.28 -18.70
N ARG A 234 8.96 -1.02 -17.80
CA ARG A 234 8.45 -2.38 -18.02
C ARG A 234 6.94 -2.45 -17.90
N GLN A 235 6.40 -2.00 -16.79
CA GLN A 235 4.95 -1.93 -16.59
C GLN A 235 4.51 -0.47 -16.59
N GLN A 236 3.40 -0.19 -17.24
CA GLN A 236 2.73 1.10 -17.25
C GLN A 236 1.24 0.86 -17.39
N GLY A 237 0.48 1.16 -16.32
CA GLY A 237 -0.94 0.90 -16.25
C GLY A 237 -1.64 1.86 -15.30
N THR A 238 -2.89 1.57 -15.02
CA THR A 238 -3.70 2.30 -14.04
C THR A 238 -4.52 1.34 -13.22
N THR A 239 -4.79 1.66 -11.95
CA THR A 239 -5.70 0.87 -11.11
C THR A 239 -7.13 0.83 -11.65
N ALA A 240 -7.50 1.71 -12.58
CA ALA A 240 -8.77 1.65 -13.30
C ALA A 240 -8.91 0.41 -14.20
N ASP A 241 -7.80 -0.23 -14.59
CA ASP A 241 -7.80 -1.45 -15.42
C ASP A 241 -7.97 -2.74 -14.60
N MET A 242 -8.17 -2.63 -13.28
CA MET A 242 -8.47 -3.79 -12.43
C MET A 242 -9.78 -4.45 -12.87
N VAL A 243 -9.78 -5.79 -12.90
CA VAL A 243 -11.01 -6.59 -13.14
C VAL A 243 -11.93 -6.50 -11.94
N PHE A 244 -11.35 -6.62 -10.73
CA PHE A 244 -12.04 -6.47 -9.45
C PHE A 244 -11.44 -5.29 -8.71
N GLY A 245 -12.26 -4.29 -8.38
CA GLY A 245 -11.83 -3.09 -7.67
C GLY A 245 -11.58 -3.35 -6.17
N VAL A 246 -11.01 -2.34 -5.49
CA VAL A 246 -10.70 -2.40 -4.06
C VAL A 246 -11.89 -2.87 -3.21
N LYS A 247 -13.09 -2.33 -3.46
CA LYS A 247 -14.31 -2.68 -2.72
C LYS A 247 -14.69 -4.14 -2.91
N GLU A 248 -14.69 -4.59 -4.14
CA GLU A 248 -15.04 -5.96 -4.49
C GLU A 248 -14.04 -6.97 -3.88
N ILE A 249 -12.73 -6.69 -3.99
CA ILE A 249 -11.68 -7.55 -3.43
C ILE A 249 -11.88 -7.73 -1.91
N VAL A 250 -11.98 -6.65 -1.15
CA VAL A 250 -12.05 -6.73 0.31
C VAL A 250 -13.37 -7.37 0.75
N SER A 251 -14.51 -6.99 0.14
CA SER A 251 -15.80 -7.62 0.40
C SER A 251 -15.75 -9.11 0.12
N HIS A 252 -15.24 -9.52 -1.07
CA HIS A 252 -15.10 -10.91 -1.48
C HIS A 252 -14.25 -11.72 -0.48
N LEU A 253 -13.05 -11.24 -0.14
CA LEU A 253 -12.17 -11.94 0.80
C LEU A 253 -12.80 -12.12 2.18
N SER A 254 -13.59 -11.14 2.63
CA SER A 254 -14.27 -11.18 3.92
C SER A 254 -15.35 -12.27 4.02
N GLN A 255 -15.80 -12.82 2.88
CA GLN A 255 -16.76 -13.93 2.84
C GLN A 255 -16.11 -15.29 3.16
N PHE A 256 -14.80 -15.41 2.92
CA PHE A 256 -14.06 -16.68 3.06
C PHE A 256 -13.16 -16.71 4.29
N MET A 257 -12.72 -15.54 4.75
CA MET A 257 -11.82 -15.44 5.89
C MET A 257 -12.01 -14.14 6.65
N THR A 258 -11.76 -14.13 7.95
CA THR A 258 -11.68 -12.88 8.70
C THR A 258 -10.39 -12.14 8.33
N LEU A 259 -10.52 -10.88 7.92
CA LEU A 259 -9.40 -9.97 7.78
C LEU A 259 -9.19 -9.24 9.10
N TYR A 260 -7.94 -9.12 9.53
CA TYR A 260 -7.57 -8.46 10.79
C TYR A 260 -6.77 -7.19 10.51
N PRO A 261 -6.77 -6.21 11.43
CA PRO A 261 -5.88 -5.05 11.31
C PRO A 261 -4.44 -5.49 11.06
N GLY A 262 -3.76 -4.80 10.15
CA GLY A 262 -2.40 -5.12 9.73
C GLY A 262 -2.26 -6.22 8.67
N ASP A 263 -3.36 -6.92 8.29
CA ASP A 263 -3.34 -7.80 7.12
C ASP A 263 -3.13 -6.97 5.85
N LEU A 264 -2.36 -7.52 4.92
CA LEU A 264 -2.02 -6.90 3.65
C LEU A 264 -2.71 -7.62 2.50
N ILE A 265 -3.28 -6.84 1.55
CA ILE A 265 -3.90 -7.39 0.35
C ILE A 265 -3.20 -6.79 -0.87
N PHE A 266 -2.47 -7.60 -1.60
CA PHE A 266 -1.88 -7.29 -2.89
C PHE A 266 -2.96 -7.44 -3.97
N THR A 267 -3.21 -6.38 -4.74
CA THR A 267 -4.40 -6.29 -5.60
C THR A 267 -4.20 -6.77 -7.03
N GLY A 268 -3.02 -7.27 -7.36
CA GLY A 268 -2.65 -7.65 -8.72
C GLY A 268 -1.82 -6.60 -9.42
N THR A 269 -1.27 -6.97 -10.57
CA THR A 269 -0.29 -6.20 -11.34
C THR A 269 -0.75 -5.98 -12.78
N PRO A 270 -0.41 -4.83 -13.42
CA PRO A 270 -0.67 -4.61 -14.86
C PRO A 270 0.28 -5.43 -15.73
N ALA A 271 0.04 -5.45 -17.06
CA ALA A 271 0.92 -6.05 -18.07
C ALA A 271 2.33 -5.44 -18.06
N GLY A 272 3.30 -6.19 -18.60
CA GLY A 272 4.71 -5.81 -18.72
C GLY A 272 5.61 -6.61 -17.77
N VAL A 273 5.12 -7.70 -17.19
CA VAL A 273 5.94 -8.63 -16.39
C VAL A 273 6.97 -9.34 -17.25
N GLY A 274 8.11 -9.73 -16.68
CA GLY A 274 9.19 -10.39 -17.42
C GLY A 274 8.77 -11.71 -18.05
N ASP A 275 7.87 -12.45 -17.41
CA ASP A 275 7.33 -13.71 -17.91
C ASP A 275 6.39 -13.55 -19.13
N GLY A 276 5.74 -12.39 -19.27
CA GLY A 276 4.88 -12.05 -20.40
C GLY A 276 5.63 -11.55 -21.65
N MET A 277 6.91 -11.24 -21.52
CA MET A 277 7.71 -10.77 -22.66
C MET A 277 7.99 -11.85 -23.70
N VAL A 278 8.25 -11.45 -24.94
CA VAL A 278 8.60 -12.36 -26.02
C VAL A 278 9.96 -11.97 -26.62
N PRO A 279 11.05 -12.70 -26.31
CA PRO A 279 11.15 -13.82 -25.38
C PRO A 279 11.03 -13.36 -23.90
N PRO A 280 10.69 -14.25 -22.95
CA PRO A 280 10.64 -13.92 -21.53
C PRO A 280 11.96 -13.36 -20.99
N SER A 281 11.88 -12.35 -20.13
CA SER A 281 13.04 -11.64 -19.58
C SER A 281 12.99 -11.63 -18.05
N TYR A 282 13.74 -12.51 -17.41
CA TYR A 282 13.77 -12.64 -15.97
C TYR A 282 14.89 -11.85 -15.31
N LEU A 283 14.66 -11.44 -14.07
CA LEU A 283 15.62 -10.74 -13.22
C LEU A 283 16.80 -11.66 -12.84
N LYS A 284 17.95 -11.07 -12.65
CA LYS A 284 19.19 -11.73 -12.22
C LYS A 284 19.94 -10.86 -11.18
N PRO A 285 20.84 -11.43 -10.40
CA PRO A 285 21.70 -10.67 -9.50
C PRO A 285 22.41 -9.51 -10.21
N GLY A 286 22.31 -8.32 -9.60
CA GLY A 286 22.79 -7.05 -10.12
C GLY A 286 21.72 -6.18 -10.76
N ASP A 287 20.57 -6.74 -11.15
CA ASP A 287 19.47 -5.93 -11.68
C ASP A 287 18.86 -5.06 -10.58
N VAL A 288 18.41 -3.87 -10.99
CA VAL A 288 17.73 -2.90 -10.13
C VAL A 288 16.29 -2.77 -10.63
N VAL A 289 15.34 -3.03 -9.74
CA VAL A 289 13.90 -2.87 -10.00
C VAL A 289 13.40 -1.65 -9.24
N ARG A 290 12.57 -0.84 -9.89
CA ARG A 290 11.76 0.20 -9.26
C ARG A 290 10.30 -0.08 -9.56
N VAL A 291 9.46 0.04 -8.55
CA VAL A 291 7.99 -0.05 -8.68
C VAL A 291 7.37 1.15 -7.99
N GLY A 292 6.32 1.72 -8.56
CA GLY A 292 5.72 2.93 -8.01
C GLY A 292 4.25 3.08 -8.37
N ILE A 293 3.55 3.87 -7.55
CA ILE A 293 2.15 4.23 -7.72
C ILE A 293 1.99 5.71 -7.41
N GLU A 294 1.21 6.38 -8.23
CA GLU A 294 0.88 7.79 -8.07
C GLU A 294 0.34 8.07 -6.65
N GLY A 295 0.88 9.11 -5.99
CA GLY A 295 0.51 9.49 -4.63
C GLY A 295 1.06 8.60 -3.51
N LEU A 296 1.56 7.39 -3.82
CA LEU A 296 2.10 6.42 -2.85
C LEU A 296 3.63 6.29 -2.90
N GLU A 297 4.31 7.06 -3.77
CA GLU A 297 5.75 7.03 -3.99
C GLU A 297 6.24 5.76 -4.72
N PHE A 298 7.50 5.41 -4.55
CA PHE A 298 8.13 4.26 -5.20
C PHE A 298 9.06 3.49 -4.28
N GLN A 299 9.31 2.26 -4.66
CA GLN A 299 10.31 1.36 -4.07
C GLN A 299 11.48 1.16 -5.04
N ARG A 300 12.63 0.71 -4.50
CA ARG A 300 13.80 0.36 -5.30
C ARG A 300 14.55 -0.80 -4.65
N GLN A 301 14.61 -1.92 -5.33
CA GLN A 301 15.35 -3.10 -4.87
C GLN A 301 16.51 -3.41 -5.82
N THR A 302 17.62 -3.91 -5.25
CA THR A 302 18.67 -4.59 -6.02
C THR A 302 18.53 -6.09 -5.83
N ILE A 303 18.52 -6.83 -6.93
CA ILE A 303 18.52 -8.29 -6.89
C ILE A 303 19.91 -8.77 -6.48
N VAL A 304 19.98 -9.63 -5.47
CA VAL A 304 21.24 -10.21 -4.99
C VAL A 304 21.25 -11.73 -5.11
N ALA A 305 22.44 -12.30 -5.20
CA ALA A 305 22.62 -13.74 -5.28
C ALA A 305 22.08 -14.49 -4.05
N PRO A 306 21.75 -15.76 -4.15
CA PRO A 306 21.37 -16.60 -3.01
C PRO A 306 22.45 -16.60 -1.91
N ARG A 307 22.02 -16.63 -0.65
CA ARG A 307 22.90 -16.81 0.51
C ARG A 307 23.32 -18.27 0.68
#